data_a5419cab107a478443f9f5e2294b835a
#
_entry.id   a5419cab107a478443f9f5e2294b835a
#
_cell.length_a   1.000
_cell.length_b   1.000
_cell.length_c   1.000
_cell.angle_alpha   90.00
_cell.angle_beta   90.00
_cell.angle_gamma   90.00
#
_symmetry.space_group_name_H-M   'P 1'
#
loop_
_entity.id
_entity.type
_entity.pdbx_description
1 polymer ?
#
loop_
_entity_poly.entity_id
_entity_poly.type
_entity_poly.pdbx_seq_one_letter_code
_entity_poly.pdbx_strand_id
1 'polypeptide(L)'
;MKLNRTLTAALAAVALALAGCSGGGEAAEGDTSQLVLGNNGDLLTWDPAEMKEGAVIHYAEAVYDPLLRKTPESKIEPNLATEYQYNDDLTELTLKLRDDVTFSDETTFDAEAVRVNLEARKKGAGSASEAARVIERVEVVDKTTVKLHLSEPSPGLLAALATYLGYMASPKALAAGGIATTPVGSGPYLLDPGNTEKGVRYTFTSREGYWNRDAFPFETVVIRPYEEFTARYNALTTGQIQFMYGTPDMVPKAKADGLTVATVPGEWQGIILQDRAGKASPALGDVRVRQAINHALDRKAILDTHYGGLGQVSTQTFNPASEAWVPSLNERYPYDPAKAKELLTAAGYPNGFKLKVSFSEGFMSPLVPIVAQYLADVGVTVEQVPVNGFANGGLETLKGQPAFMLSFSTNIPAWTDVLNKLTPTSLWNNFQYTDDTVTRLLREIPAAQGDQQAALYKELNTHLVEHAWFAPIVTQENVYLAKPEIDVTMQQAQLMPSLRFFAPAK
;
A
#
# COMPACT_ATOMS: atom_id res chain seq x y z
N MET A 1 -64.97 -44.44 27.74
CA MET A 1 -64.81 -45.81 28.36
C MET A 1 -63.76 -46.52 27.52
N LYS A 2 -62.61 -46.87 28.08
CA LYS A 2 -61.45 -47.55 27.49
C LYS A 2 -60.56 -46.67 26.63
N LEU A 3 -59.67 -45.94 27.33
CA LEU A 3 -58.38 -45.47 26.81
C LEU A 3 -57.42 -45.62 27.99
N ASN A 4 -56.37 -46.37 27.81
CA ASN A 4 -55.10 -46.36 28.57
C ASN A 4 -54.41 -47.70 28.49
N ARG A 5 -53.40 -47.82 27.70
CA ARG A 5 -52.25 -48.72 27.87
C ARG A 5 -51.40 -48.70 26.60
N THR A 6 -50.49 -47.70 26.48
CA THR A 6 -49.29 -47.86 25.66
C THR A 6 -48.50 -46.53 25.72
N LEU A 7 -47.93 -46.24 26.88
CA LEU A 7 -46.99 -45.09 27.04
C LEU A 7 -45.99 -45.35 28.18
N THR A 8 -45.31 -46.52 28.16
CA THR A 8 -44.26 -46.82 29.15
C THR A 8 -43.10 -47.66 28.61
N ALA A 9 -42.78 -47.57 27.33
CA ALA A 9 -41.67 -48.32 26.74
C ALA A 9 -40.70 -47.49 25.88
N ALA A 10 -40.74 -46.14 25.95
CA ALA A 10 -39.90 -45.28 25.11
C ALA A 10 -38.90 -44.39 25.89
N LEU A 11 -38.73 -44.62 27.21
CA LEU A 11 -37.82 -43.81 28.07
C LEU A 11 -36.55 -44.53 28.57
N ALA A 12 -36.28 -45.75 28.12
CA ALA A 12 -35.11 -46.53 28.57
C ALA A 12 -33.95 -46.61 27.53
N ALA A 13 -34.07 -46.00 26.34
CA ALA A 13 -33.07 -46.11 25.29
C ALA A 13 -32.24 -44.81 25.01
N VAL A 14 -32.45 -43.75 25.80
CA VAL A 14 -31.69 -42.45 25.60
C VAL A 14 -30.61 -42.23 26.67
N ALA A 15 -30.53 -43.10 27.71
CA ALA A 15 -29.58 -42.91 28.82
C ALA A 15 -28.20 -43.60 28.62
N LEU A 16 -27.90 -44.24 27.49
CA LEU A 16 -26.62 -44.95 27.27
C LEU A 16 -25.73 -44.34 26.15
N ALA A 17 -26.06 -43.15 25.64
CA ALA A 17 -25.23 -42.45 24.61
C ALA A 17 -24.46 -41.24 25.18
N LEU A 18 -24.41 -41.02 26.49
CA LEU A 18 -23.75 -39.87 27.13
C LEU A 18 -22.57 -40.22 28.05
N ALA A 19 -22.05 -41.44 27.96
CA ALA A 19 -20.88 -41.87 28.76
C ALA A 19 -19.71 -42.33 27.88
N GLY A 20 -19.22 -41.48 27.01
CA GLY A 20 -18.09 -41.84 26.15
C GLY A 20 -17.49 -40.69 25.40
N CYS A 21 -17.08 -39.61 26.06
CA CYS A 21 -16.10 -38.65 25.54
C CYS A 21 -15.58 -37.76 26.68
N SER A 22 -14.90 -38.38 27.68
CA SER A 22 -13.93 -37.68 28.50
C SER A 22 -12.52 -38.18 28.11
N GLY A 23 -12.19 -38.02 26.83
CA GLY A 23 -10.83 -38.00 26.36
C GLY A 23 -10.38 -36.56 26.43
N GLY A 24 -9.35 -36.26 27.24
CA GLY A 24 -8.69 -34.96 27.22
C GLY A 24 -8.29 -34.62 25.76
N GLY A 25 -8.96 -33.62 25.20
CA GLY A 25 -8.51 -33.05 23.94
C GLY A 25 -7.19 -32.34 24.22
N GLU A 26 -6.09 -32.97 23.85
CA GLU A 26 -4.93 -32.23 23.40
C GLU A 26 -5.47 -31.25 22.40
N ALA A 27 -5.23 -29.95 22.64
CA ALA A 27 -5.44 -28.93 21.64
C ALA A 27 -4.74 -29.44 20.37
N ALA A 28 -5.48 -29.68 19.30
CA ALA A 28 -4.89 -30.07 18.04
C ALA A 28 -3.78 -29.02 17.75
N GLU A 29 -2.53 -29.47 17.73
CA GLU A 29 -1.43 -28.64 17.20
C GLU A 29 -1.94 -28.13 15.86
N GLY A 30 -2.06 -26.79 15.76
CA GLY A 30 -2.58 -26.16 14.54
C GLY A 30 -1.76 -26.69 13.37
N ASP A 31 -2.45 -27.05 12.29
CA ASP A 31 -1.80 -27.55 11.07
C ASP A 31 -0.80 -26.46 10.58
N THR A 32 0.46 -26.61 10.98
CA THR A 32 1.56 -25.69 10.63
C THR A 32 1.91 -25.74 9.15
N SER A 33 1.28 -26.63 8.38
CA SER A 33 1.43 -26.72 6.92
C SER A 33 0.53 -25.75 6.16
N GLN A 34 -0.43 -25.13 6.82
CA GLN A 34 -1.40 -24.22 6.20
C GLN A 34 -1.29 -22.81 6.74
N LEU A 35 -1.36 -21.82 5.81
CA LEU A 35 -1.50 -20.40 6.11
C LEU A 35 -2.88 -19.89 5.66
N VAL A 36 -3.66 -19.29 6.57
CA VAL A 36 -4.97 -18.73 6.25
C VAL A 36 -4.96 -17.21 6.48
N LEU A 37 -5.09 -16.45 5.41
CA LEU A 37 -5.04 -14.99 5.40
C LEU A 37 -6.43 -14.38 5.27
N GLY A 38 -6.71 -13.36 6.09
CA GLY A 38 -7.88 -12.51 5.96
C GLY A 38 -7.55 -11.24 5.17
N ASN A 39 -7.97 -11.17 3.91
CA ASN A 39 -7.75 -10.01 3.06
C ASN A 39 -8.91 -9.01 3.16
N ASN A 40 -8.60 -7.71 2.99
CA ASN A 40 -9.58 -6.61 3.01
C ASN A 40 -10.19 -6.31 1.63
N GLY A 41 -10.11 -7.25 0.69
CA GLY A 41 -10.72 -7.14 -0.63
C GLY A 41 -10.66 -8.45 -1.40
N ASP A 42 -11.57 -8.59 -2.34
CA ASP A 42 -11.61 -9.71 -3.26
C ASP A 42 -10.80 -9.45 -4.53
N LEU A 43 -10.34 -10.51 -5.16
CA LEU A 43 -9.68 -10.45 -6.45
C LEU A 43 -10.70 -10.26 -7.57
N LEU A 44 -10.52 -9.21 -8.38
CA LEU A 44 -11.39 -8.93 -9.53
C LEU A 44 -10.99 -9.72 -10.77
N THR A 45 -9.69 -9.92 -10.98
CA THR A 45 -9.13 -10.57 -12.17
C THR A 45 -7.78 -11.21 -11.85
N TRP A 46 -7.45 -12.29 -12.55
CA TRP A 46 -6.11 -12.90 -12.52
C TRP A 46 -5.18 -12.33 -13.60
N ASP A 47 -5.67 -11.47 -14.48
CA ASP A 47 -4.80 -10.85 -15.50
C ASP A 47 -3.82 -9.87 -14.82
N PRO A 48 -2.51 -10.14 -14.85
CA PRO A 48 -1.55 -9.26 -14.22
C PRO A 48 -1.47 -7.85 -14.84
N ALA A 49 -2.02 -7.66 -16.05
CA ALA A 49 -2.10 -6.33 -16.68
C ALA A 49 -3.18 -5.45 -16.04
N GLU A 50 -4.16 -6.04 -15.36
CA GLU A 50 -5.31 -5.36 -14.76
C GLU A 50 -5.39 -5.54 -13.23
N MET A 51 -4.53 -6.37 -12.65
CA MET A 51 -4.45 -6.56 -11.19
C MET A 51 -4.11 -5.23 -10.51
N LYS A 52 -4.77 -4.98 -9.38
CA LYS A 52 -4.47 -3.84 -8.51
C LYS A 52 -3.48 -4.26 -7.44
N GLU A 53 -2.62 -3.33 -7.03
CA GLU A 53 -1.76 -3.51 -5.85
C GLU A 53 -2.53 -3.33 -4.53
N GLY A 54 -1.79 -3.44 -3.44
CA GLY A 54 -2.30 -3.26 -2.10
C GLY A 54 -2.83 -4.54 -1.51
N ALA A 55 -4.12 -4.57 -1.20
CA ALA A 55 -4.75 -5.69 -0.51
C ALA A 55 -4.70 -7.03 -1.26
N VAL A 56 -4.57 -7.03 -2.58
CA VAL A 56 -4.62 -8.25 -3.41
C VAL A 56 -3.26 -8.85 -3.76
N ILE A 57 -2.17 -8.32 -3.22
CA ILE A 57 -0.80 -8.79 -3.52
C ILE A 57 -0.63 -10.29 -3.26
N HIS A 58 -1.23 -10.83 -2.20
CA HIS A 58 -1.13 -12.24 -1.85
C HIS A 58 -1.68 -13.18 -2.94
N TYR A 59 -2.76 -12.77 -3.63
CA TYR A 59 -3.29 -13.54 -4.75
C TYR A 59 -2.30 -13.59 -5.91
N ALA A 60 -1.67 -12.45 -6.22
CA ALA A 60 -0.68 -12.37 -7.29
C ALA A 60 0.56 -13.21 -6.96
N GLU A 61 1.13 -13.01 -5.77
CA GLU A 61 2.36 -13.71 -5.35
C GLU A 61 2.17 -15.22 -5.15
N ALA A 62 0.95 -15.68 -4.92
CA ALA A 62 0.69 -17.11 -4.90
C ALA A 62 0.97 -17.77 -6.26
N VAL A 63 0.64 -17.10 -7.38
CA VAL A 63 0.66 -17.73 -8.71
C VAL A 63 1.66 -17.12 -9.70
N TYR A 64 2.21 -15.94 -9.40
CA TYR A 64 3.17 -15.21 -10.24
C TYR A 64 4.42 -14.83 -9.47
N ASP A 65 5.58 -14.92 -10.10
CA ASP A 65 6.80 -14.28 -9.63
C ASP A 65 7.00 -12.94 -10.33
N PRO A 66 7.49 -11.92 -9.61
CA PRO A 66 7.96 -10.69 -10.22
C PRO A 66 9.40 -10.83 -10.75
N LEU A 67 9.79 -9.95 -11.67
CA LEU A 67 11.17 -9.92 -12.19
C LEU A 67 12.21 -9.58 -11.11
N LEU A 68 11.89 -8.64 -10.24
CA LEU A 68 12.67 -8.25 -9.07
C LEU A 68 11.84 -8.46 -7.80
N ARG A 69 12.41 -8.28 -6.63
CA ARG A 69 11.68 -8.34 -5.35
C ARG A 69 12.07 -7.21 -4.42
N LYS A 70 11.22 -6.94 -3.42
CA LYS A 70 11.51 -5.99 -2.34
C LYS A 70 11.90 -6.75 -1.06
N THR A 71 12.92 -6.24 -0.36
CA THR A 71 13.25 -6.68 1.01
C THR A 71 12.24 -6.14 2.02
N PRO A 72 12.33 -6.53 3.31
CA PRO A 72 11.56 -5.88 4.37
C PRO A 72 11.77 -4.36 4.45
N GLU A 73 12.95 -3.86 4.14
CA GLU A 73 13.30 -2.44 4.09
C GLU A 73 12.95 -1.77 2.75
N SER A 74 12.22 -2.46 1.87
CA SER A 74 11.85 -2.02 0.51
C SER A 74 13.01 -1.78 -0.45
N LYS A 75 14.18 -2.36 -0.19
CA LYS A 75 15.29 -2.40 -1.16
C LYS A 75 14.97 -3.37 -2.28
N ILE A 76 15.41 -3.02 -3.49
CA ILE A 76 15.21 -3.86 -4.67
C ILE A 76 16.32 -4.90 -4.74
N GLU A 77 15.93 -6.16 -4.93
CA GLU A 77 16.82 -7.31 -5.05
C GLU A 77 16.44 -8.19 -6.25
N PRO A 78 17.39 -9.00 -6.75
CA PRO A 78 17.12 -10.02 -7.76
C PRO A 78 15.99 -10.99 -7.37
N ASN A 79 15.27 -11.49 -8.41
CA ASN A 79 14.29 -12.57 -8.29
C ASN A 79 14.30 -13.41 -9.58
N LEU A 80 13.34 -13.28 -10.52
CA LEU A 80 13.43 -13.90 -11.85
C LEU A 80 14.55 -13.29 -12.70
N ALA A 81 14.82 -11.98 -12.54
CA ALA A 81 16.05 -11.37 -13.01
C ALA A 81 17.13 -11.53 -11.93
N THR A 82 18.25 -12.14 -12.28
CA THR A 82 19.42 -12.40 -11.40
C THR A 82 20.31 -11.17 -11.27
N GLU A 83 20.31 -10.30 -12.29
CA GLU A 83 21.07 -9.06 -12.33
C GLU A 83 20.27 -8.00 -13.09
N TYR A 84 20.50 -6.75 -12.73
CA TYR A 84 19.95 -5.61 -13.45
C TYR A 84 20.95 -4.46 -13.47
N GLN A 85 21.05 -3.78 -14.61
CA GLN A 85 22.01 -2.69 -14.81
C GLN A 85 21.45 -1.65 -15.77
N TYR A 86 21.48 -0.39 -15.37
CA TYR A 86 21.26 0.74 -16.26
C TYR A 86 22.53 1.11 -17.04
N ASN A 87 22.34 1.68 -18.23
CA ASN A 87 23.39 2.45 -18.90
C ASN A 87 23.64 3.79 -18.17
N ASP A 88 24.68 4.51 -18.57
CA ASP A 88 25.07 5.78 -17.93
C ASP A 88 23.98 6.86 -18.02
N ASP A 89 23.17 6.87 -19.09
CA ASP A 89 22.10 7.84 -19.33
C ASP A 89 20.76 7.43 -18.68
N LEU A 90 20.70 6.27 -18.02
CA LEU A 90 19.50 5.69 -17.39
C LEU A 90 18.31 5.47 -18.36
N THR A 91 18.60 5.37 -19.65
CA THR A 91 17.61 5.17 -20.73
C THR A 91 17.58 3.74 -21.25
N GLU A 92 18.46 2.87 -20.76
CA GLU A 92 18.48 1.46 -21.07
C GLU A 92 18.69 0.65 -19.78
N LEU A 93 17.79 -0.29 -19.50
CA LEU A 93 17.89 -1.24 -18.38
C LEU A 93 18.10 -2.65 -18.93
N THR A 94 19.27 -3.26 -18.67
CA THR A 94 19.57 -4.64 -19.00
C THR A 94 19.22 -5.53 -17.82
N LEU A 95 18.48 -6.62 -18.06
CA LEU A 95 18.14 -7.66 -17.10
C LEU A 95 18.75 -8.98 -17.55
N LYS A 96 19.44 -9.68 -16.62
CA LYS A 96 19.83 -11.08 -16.77
C LYS A 96 18.80 -11.96 -16.08
N LEU A 97 18.34 -12.98 -16.74
CA LEU A 97 17.23 -13.82 -16.29
C LEU A 97 17.73 -15.19 -15.83
N ARG A 98 16.97 -15.82 -14.94
CA ARG A 98 17.11 -17.24 -14.60
C ARG A 98 16.79 -18.09 -15.83
N ASP A 99 17.40 -19.27 -15.90
CA ASP A 99 17.20 -20.28 -16.97
C ASP A 99 16.60 -21.61 -16.45
N ASP A 100 16.34 -21.68 -15.13
CA ASP A 100 15.83 -22.84 -14.43
C ASP A 100 14.35 -22.71 -14.01
N VAL A 101 13.61 -21.74 -14.55
CA VAL A 101 12.22 -21.45 -14.20
C VAL A 101 11.26 -21.91 -15.30
N THR A 102 10.15 -22.53 -14.87
CA THR A 102 9.02 -22.87 -15.74
C THR A 102 7.74 -22.21 -15.24
N PHE A 103 6.77 -22.04 -16.12
CA PHE A 103 5.39 -21.70 -15.75
C PHE A 103 4.61 -22.93 -15.29
N SER A 104 3.43 -22.74 -14.70
CA SER A 104 2.58 -23.84 -14.23
C SER A 104 1.99 -24.71 -15.36
N ASP A 105 2.10 -24.28 -16.62
CA ASP A 105 1.78 -25.04 -17.82
C ASP A 105 3.00 -25.72 -18.48
N GLU A 106 4.10 -25.84 -17.72
CA GLU A 106 5.38 -26.46 -18.10
C GLU A 106 6.17 -25.71 -19.19
N THR A 107 5.68 -24.57 -19.68
CA THR A 107 6.46 -23.73 -20.62
C THR A 107 7.62 -23.02 -19.90
N THR A 108 8.72 -22.81 -20.61
CA THR A 108 9.94 -22.21 -20.04
C THR A 108 9.78 -20.69 -19.89
N PHE A 109 10.28 -20.15 -18.79
CA PHE A 109 10.49 -18.71 -18.62
C PHE A 109 11.79 -18.30 -19.32
N ASP A 110 11.75 -17.28 -20.17
CA ASP A 110 12.89 -16.74 -20.89
C ASP A 110 12.69 -15.25 -21.25
N ALA A 111 13.63 -14.67 -21.99
CA ALA A 111 13.59 -13.26 -22.41
C ALA A 111 12.35 -12.93 -23.30
N GLU A 112 11.90 -13.91 -24.09
CA GLU A 112 10.68 -13.74 -24.91
C GLU A 112 9.43 -13.67 -24.01
N ALA A 113 9.38 -14.47 -22.94
CA ALA A 113 8.30 -14.39 -21.96
C ALA A 113 8.24 -13.00 -21.30
N VAL A 114 9.39 -12.42 -20.95
CA VAL A 114 9.45 -11.05 -20.41
C VAL A 114 8.90 -10.05 -21.43
N ARG A 115 9.36 -10.13 -22.69
CA ARG A 115 8.90 -9.24 -23.76
C ARG A 115 7.37 -9.31 -23.95
N VAL A 116 6.82 -10.51 -24.06
CA VAL A 116 5.36 -10.71 -24.23
C VAL A 116 4.58 -10.11 -23.06
N ASN A 117 5.04 -10.34 -21.83
CA ASN A 117 4.39 -9.81 -20.63
C ASN A 117 4.42 -8.28 -20.60
N LEU A 118 5.57 -7.65 -20.79
CA LEU A 118 5.69 -6.19 -20.76
C LEU A 118 4.90 -5.52 -21.89
N GLU A 119 4.91 -6.09 -23.11
CA GLU A 119 4.11 -5.57 -24.21
C GLU A 119 2.59 -5.73 -23.97
N ALA A 120 2.15 -6.77 -23.26
CA ALA A 120 0.77 -6.91 -22.84
C ALA A 120 0.37 -5.80 -21.84
N ARG A 121 1.24 -5.46 -20.86
CA ARG A 121 1.00 -4.36 -19.92
C ARG A 121 0.83 -3.02 -20.60
N LYS A 122 1.63 -2.72 -21.60
CA LYS A 122 1.53 -1.45 -22.36
C LYS A 122 0.15 -1.22 -22.99
N LYS A 123 -0.60 -2.30 -23.27
CA LYS A 123 -1.94 -2.28 -23.88
C LYS A 123 -3.07 -2.23 -22.86
N GLY A 124 -2.80 -2.51 -21.60
CA GLY A 124 -3.77 -2.54 -20.52
C GLY A 124 -4.16 -1.17 -19.99
N ALA A 125 -4.95 -1.17 -18.93
CA ALA A 125 -5.34 0.02 -18.17
C ALA A 125 -5.03 -0.22 -16.68
N GLY A 126 -4.49 0.76 -15.99
CA GLY A 126 -4.14 0.67 -14.57
C GLY A 126 -2.66 0.88 -14.28
N SER A 127 -2.25 0.61 -13.04
CA SER A 127 -0.91 0.96 -12.55
C SER A 127 0.21 0.27 -13.33
N ALA A 128 0.04 -1.00 -13.72
CA ALA A 128 1.02 -1.73 -14.53
C ALA A 128 1.20 -1.11 -15.91
N SER A 129 0.10 -0.73 -16.55
CA SER A 129 0.11 -0.07 -17.86
C SER A 129 0.77 1.31 -17.78
N GLU A 130 0.45 2.07 -16.74
CA GLU A 130 1.04 3.39 -16.54
C GLU A 130 2.55 3.31 -16.32
N ALA A 131 3.02 2.38 -15.48
CA ALA A 131 4.45 2.15 -15.28
C ALA A 131 5.16 1.61 -16.54
N ALA A 132 4.46 0.84 -17.39
CA ALA A 132 5.02 0.32 -18.62
C ALA A 132 5.20 1.37 -19.73
N ARG A 133 4.53 2.54 -19.65
CA ARG A 133 4.59 3.59 -20.70
C ARG A 133 5.97 4.14 -20.96
N VAL A 134 6.82 4.18 -19.93
CA VAL A 134 8.19 4.62 -20.07
C VAL A 134 9.03 3.65 -20.91
N ILE A 135 8.60 2.39 -21.04
CA ILE A 135 9.30 1.37 -21.84
C ILE A 135 8.91 1.54 -23.32
N GLU A 136 9.76 2.14 -24.12
CA GLU A 136 9.52 2.27 -25.55
C GLU A 136 9.57 0.92 -26.25
N ARG A 137 10.61 0.12 -25.97
CA ARG A 137 10.88 -1.15 -26.64
C ARG A 137 11.50 -2.14 -25.67
N VAL A 138 11.09 -3.40 -25.79
CA VAL A 138 11.71 -4.54 -25.14
C VAL A 138 12.50 -5.32 -26.18
N GLU A 139 13.82 -5.43 -26.00
CA GLU A 139 14.74 -6.12 -26.88
C GLU A 139 15.16 -7.45 -26.26
N VAL A 140 14.92 -8.54 -26.96
CA VAL A 140 15.44 -9.86 -26.63
C VAL A 140 16.85 -9.98 -27.21
N VAL A 141 17.87 -9.91 -26.36
CA VAL A 141 19.27 -10.02 -26.77
C VAL A 141 19.66 -11.48 -26.99
N ASP A 142 19.30 -12.33 -26.02
CA ASP A 142 19.45 -13.77 -26.07
C ASP A 142 18.38 -14.42 -25.17
N LYS A 143 18.42 -15.72 -24.97
CA LYS A 143 17.41 -16.47 -24.18
C LYS A 143 17.27 -15.97 -22.74
N THR A 144 18.34 -15.46 -22.13
CA THR A 144 18.42 -15.05 -20.73
C THR A 144 18.74 -13.56 -20.54
N THR A 145 18.74 -12.78 -21.61
CA THR A 145 19.08 -11.35 -21.56
C THR A 145 18.02 -10.54 -22.28
N VAL A 146 17.42 -9.59 -21.57
CA VAL A 146 16.49 -8.61 -22.13
C VAL A 146 16.97 -7.21 -21.83
N LYS A 147 16.78 -6.29 -22.78
CA LYS A 147 17.00 -4.85 -22.62
C LYS A 147 15.70 -4.09 -22.75
N LEU A 148 15.45 -3.21 -21.79
CA LEU A 148 14.35 -2.27 -21.79
C LEU A 148 14.87 -0.93 -22.22
N HIS A 149 14.46 -0.45 -23.39
CA HIS A 149 14.77 0.91 -23.86
C HIS A 149 13.68 1.86 -23.35
N LEU A 150 14.08 2.94 -22.69
CA LEU A 150 13.19 3.86 -21.99
C LEU A 150 13.14 5.20 -22.73
N SER A 151 11.96 5.83 -22.75
CA SER A 151 11.77 7.19 -23.30
C SER A 151 12.44 8.28 -22.46
N GLU A 152 12.64 8.01 -21.17
CA GLU A 152 13.26 8.90 -20.19
C GLU A 152 13.76 8.11 -18.98
N PRO A 153 14.69 8.64 -18.16
CA PRO A 153 15.09 8.01 -16.91
C PRO A 153 13.91 7.79 -15.96
N SER A 154 13.78 6.58 -15.42
CA SER A 154 12.66 6.21 -14.56
C SER A 154 13.13 5.52 -13.26
N PRO A 155 13.43 6.28 -12.19
CA PRO A 155 13.85 5.71 -10.90
C PRO A 155 12.83 4.76 -10.27
N GLY A 156 11.54 4.92 -10.58
CA GLY A 156 10.46 4.07 -10.08
C GLY A 156 10.33 2.71 -10.80
N LEU A 157 10.97 2.52 -11.95
CA LEU A 157 10.78 1.33 -12.78
C LEU A 157 11.20 0.04 -12.07
N LEU A 158 12.33 0.04 -11.34
CA LEU A 158 12.78 -1.14 -10.60
C LEU A 158 11.76 -1.57 -9.54
N ALA A 159 11.16 -0.61 -8.83
CA ALA A 159 10.13 -0.89 -7.84
C ALA A 159 8.86 -1.48 -8.49
N ALA A 160 8.46 -0.99 -9.65
CA ALA A 160 7.35 -1.54 -10.42
C ALA A 160 7.65 -2.95 -10.93
N LEU A 161 8.90 -3.23 -11.38
CA LEU A 161 9.35 -4.57 -11.78
C LEU A 161 9.46 -5.55 -10.61
N ALA A 162 9.51 -5.05 -9.38
CA ALA A 162 9.47 -5.85 -8.16
C ALA A 162 8.04 -6.11 -7.65
N THR A 163 7.02 -5.60 -8.34
CA THR A 163 5.60 -5.73 -8.00
C THR A 163 4.77 -5.92 -9.28
N TYR A 164 3.67 -5.20 -9.42
CA TYR A 164 2.64 -5.36 -10.44
C TYR A 164 3.13 -5.39 -11.90
N LEU A 165 4.15 -4.62 -12.26
CA LEU A 165 4.72 -4.63 -13.62
C LEU A 165 5.54 -5.91 -13.87
N GLY A 166 6.16 -6.44 -12.80
CA GLY A 166 7.11 -7.55 -12.86
C GLY A 166 6.49 -8.94 -12.84
N TYR A 167 5.21 -9.11 -12.48
CA TYR A 167 4.59 -10.44 -12.44
C TYR A 167 4.54 -11.10 -13.82
N MET A 168 5.06 -12.33 -13.91
CA MET A 168 5.20 -13.04 -15.19
C MET A 168 4.16 -14.14 -15.34
N ALA A 169 3.30 -14.00 -16.36
CA ALA A 169 2.34 -15.00 -16.81
C ALA A 169 2.89 -15.78 -18.01
N SER A 170 2.42 -17.02 -18.20
CA SER A 170 2.79 -17.83 -19.36
C SER A 170 2.38 -17.13 -20.68
N PRO A 171 3.32 -16.92 -21.61
CA PRO A 171 2.99 -16.40 -22.95
C PRO A 171 1.95 -17.21 -23.69
N LYS A 172 1.97 -18.55 -23.52
CA LYS A 172 0.99 -19.46 -24.10
C LYS A 172 -0.43 -19.19 -23.55
N ALA A 173 -0.55 -19.01 -22.23
CA ALA A 173 -1.82 -18.71 -21.59
C ALA A 173 -2.32 -17.31 -21.94
N LEU A 174 -1.45 -16.31 -22.02
CA LEU A 174 -1.78 -14.96 -22.49
C LEU A 174 -2.34 -14.98 -23.92
N ALA A 175 -1.69 -15.74 -24.83
CA ALA A 175 -2.13 -15.84 -26.21
C ALA A 175 -3.45 -16.63 -26.37
N ALA A 176 -3.69 -17.62 -25.50
CA ALA A 176 -4.93 -18.41 -25.52
C ALA A 176 -6.14 -17.64 -24.97
N GLY A 177 -5.94 -16.58 -24.20
CA GLY A 177 -6.97 -15.88 -23.43
C GLY A 177 -7.37 -16.68 -22.18
N GLY A 178 -8.30 -16.13 -21.39
CA GLY A 178 -8.80 -16.78 -20.17
C GLY A 178 -7.94 -16.58 -18.93
N ILE A 179 -6.79 -15.91 -19.02
CA ILE A 179 -5.90 -15.61 -17.91
C ILE A 179 -6.62 -14.83 -16.78
N ALA A 180 -7.62 -14.05 -17.12
CA ALA A 180 -8.42 -13.29 -16.14
C ALA A 180 -9.22 -14.18 -15.17
N THR A 181 -9.45 -15.44 -15.51
CA THR A 181 -10.21 -16.40 -14.69
C THR A 181 -9.37 -17.57 -14.20
N THR A 182 -8.32 -17.94 -14.92
CA THR A 182 -7.45 -19.08 -14.59
C THR A 182 -5.99 -18.64 -14.68
N PRO A 183 -5.31 -18.43 -13.53
CA PRO A 183 -3.93 -17.98 -13.52
C PRO A 183 -2.99 -19.08 -14.02
N VAL A 184 -2.04 -18.72 -14.88
CA VAL A 184 -0.91 -19.55 -15.30
C VAL A 184 0.35 -18.73 -15.18
N GLY A 185 1.12 -18.96 -14.13
CA GLY A 185 2.31 -18.18 -13.79
C GLY A 185 3.48 -19.02 -13.34
N SER A 186 4.56 -18.37 -12.95
CA SER A 186 5.79 -18.99 -12.45
C SER A 186 5.82 -19.14 -10.93
N GLY A 187 4.79 -18.68 -10.21
CA GLY A 187 4.76 -18.57 -8.75
C GLY A 187 4.81 -19.88 -7.97
N PRO A 188 4.91 -19.76 -6.61
CA PRO A 188 5.15 -20.89 -5.69
C PRO A 188 3.95 -21.82 -5.50
N TYR A 189 2.76 -21.38 -5.84
CA TYR A 189 1.52 -22.13 -5.62
C TYR A 189 0.69 -22.25 -6.88
N LEU A 190 -0.20 -23.24 -6.88
CA LEU A 190 -1.23 -23.45 -7.88
C LEU A 190 -2.60 -23.18 -7.27
N LEU A 191 -3.47 -22.44 -7.97
CA LEU A 191 -4.86 -22.29 -7.57
C LEU A 191 -5.55 -23.66 -7.61
N ASP A 192 -6.17 -24.07 -6.51
CA ASP A 192 -6.99 -25.28 -6.42
C ASP A 192 -8.46 -24.92 -6.70
N PRO A 193 -8.97 -25.17 -7.92
CA PRO A 193 -10.33 -24.83 -8.27
C PRO A 193 -11.38 -25.67 -7.53
N GLY A 194 -11.01 -26.88 -7.07
CA GLY A 194 -11.91 -27.76 -6.31
C GLY A 194 -12.22 -27.27 -4.90
N ASN A 195 -11.27 -26.53 -4.31
CA ASN A 195 -11.38 -25.97 -2.95
C ASN A 195 -11.47 -24.42 -2.96
N THR A 196 -11.67 -23.80 -4.13
CA THR A 196 -11.85 -22.35 -4.29
C THR A 196 -13.33 -22.03 -4.54
N GLU A 197 -13.84 -21.04 -3.80
CA GLU A 197 -15.15 -20.42 -3.99
C GLU A 197 -14.95 -18.91 -4.11
N LYS A 198 -15.17 -18.38 -5.33
CA LYS A 198 -14.93 -16.97 -5.64
C LYS A 198 -15.70 -16.05 -4.68
N GLY A 199 -15.01 -15.06 -4.14
CA GLY A 199 -15.56 -14.11 -3.18
C GLY A 199 -15.67 -14.63 -1.73
N VAL A 200 -15.35 -15.89 -1.49
CA VAL A 200 -15.45 -16.54 -0.16
C VAL A 200 -14.12 -17.12 0.31
N ARG A 201 -13.46 -17.87 -0.56
CA ARG A 201 -12.22 -18.58 -0.25
C ARG A 201 -11.46 -18.93 -1.53
N TYR A 202 -10.18 -18.62 -1.54
CA TYR A 202 -9.24 -19.04 -2.56
C TYR A 202 -8.20 -19.94 -1.94
N THR A 203 -8.05 -21.15 -2.44
CA THR A 203 -7.12 -22.17 -1.93
C THR A 203 -6.01 -22.39 -2.94
N PHE A 204 -4.79 -22.41 -2.44
CA PHE A 204 -3.59 -22.60 -3.24
C PHE A 204 -2.76 -23.71 -2.63
N THR A 205 -2.29 -24.64 -3.47
CA THR A 205 -1.41 -25.74 -3.08
C THR A 205 0.01 -25.50 -3.56
N SER A 206 1.01 -25.88 -2.77
CA SER A 206 2.41 -25.69 -3.13
C SER A 206 2.72 -26.36 -4.46
N ARG A 207 3.52 -25.69 -5.29
CA ARG A 207 3.90 -26.15 -6.62
C ARG A 207 5.15 -27.03 -6.51
N GLU A 208 5.05 -28.29 -6.93
CA GLU A 208 6.19 -29.19 -7.05
C GLU A 208 7.21 -28.64 -8.06
N GLY A 209 8.49 -28.73 -7.72
CA GLY A 209 9.58 -28.23 -8.57
C GLY A 209 9.69 -26.69 -8.65
N TYR A 210 9.04 -25.95 -7.77
CA TYR A 210 9.22 -24.51 -7.71
C TYR A 210 10.66 -24.15 -7.31
N TRP A 211 11.28 -23.26 -8.05
CA TRP A 211 12.72 -22.96 -7.96
C TRP A 211 13.17 -22.36 -6.61
N ASN A 212 12.28 -21.78 -5.82
CA ASN A 212 12.59 -21.13 -4.53
C ASN A 212 11.66 -21.59 -3.41
N ARG A 213 11.45 -22.90 -3.30
CA ARG A 213 10.48 -23.51 -2.36
C ARG A 213 10.73 -23.13 -0.91
N ASP A 214 12.00 -23.01 -0.50
CA ASP A 214 12.38 -22.69 0.89
C ASP A 214 11.89 -21.34 1.37
N ALA A 215 11.62 -20.40 0.46
CA ALA A 215 11.07 -19.10 0.79
C ALA A 215 9.54 -19.12 1.07
N PHE A 216 8.87 -20.26 0.86
CA PHE A 216 7.42 -20.42 1.00
C PHE A 216 7.10 -21.69 1.76
N PRO A 217 7.22 -21.69 3.12
CA PRO A 217 7.23 -22.92 3.91
C PRO A 217 5.89 -23.64 3.99
N PHE A 218 4.78 -22.99 3.69
CA PHE A 218 3.45 -23.60 3.78
C PHE A 218 3.13 -24.47 2.57
N GLU A 219 2.47 -25.62 2.81
CA GLU A 219 1.98 -26.50 1.73
C GLU A 219 0.69 -25.96 1.12
N THR A 220 -0.12 -25.29 1.94
CA THR A 220 -1.40 -24.72 1.52
C THR A 220 -1.48 -23.26 1.98
N VAL A 221 -1.90 -22.37 1.08
CA VAL A 221 -2.27 -20.99 1.40
C VAL A 221 -3.74 -20.82 1.10
N VAL A 222 -4.50 -20.28 2.05
CA VAL A 222 -5.91 -19.93 1.87
C VAL A 222 -6.08 -18.45 2.07
N ILE A 223 -6.73 -17.79 1.13
CA ILE A 223 -7.06 -16.36 1.22
C ILE A 223 -8.58 -16.22 1.32
N ARG A 224 -9.04 -15.55 2.38
CA ARG A 224 -10.46 -15.26 2.61
C ARG A 224 -10.69 -13.76 2.55
N PRO A 225 -11.46 -13.23 1.58
CA PRO A 225 -11.83 -11.82 1.54
C PRO A 225 -12.86 -11.50 2.62
N TYR A 226 -12.63 -10.40 3.33
CA TYR A 226 -13.57 -9.80 4.29
C TYR A 226 -13.53 -8.30 4.11
N GLU A 227 -14.60 -7.69 3.65
CA GLU A 227 -14.66 -6.24 3.48
C GLU A 227 -14.64 -5.52 4.83
N GLU A 228 -15.43 -6.03 5.79
CA GLU A 228 -15.62 -5.40 7.10
C GLU A 228 -14.54 -5.81 8.11
N PHE A 229 -13.90 -4.82 8.74
CA PHE A 229 -12.87 -5.02 9.77
C PHE A 229 -13.35 -5.88 10.93
N THR A 230 -14.58 -5.66 11.43
CA THR A 230 -15.14 -6.41 12.55
C THR A 230 -15.34 -7.88 12.22
N ALA A 231 -15.81 -8.20 11.00
CA ALA A 231 -15.98 -9.58 10.57
C ALA A 231 -14.62 -10.29 10.48
N ARG A 232 -13.60 -9.62 9.94
CA ARG A 232 -12.23 -10.11 9.82
C ARG A 232 -11.60 -10.33 11.20
N TYR A 233 -11.77 -9.40 12.14
CA TYR A 233 -11.29 -9.54 13.50
C TYR A 233 -11.94 -10.75 14.21
N ASN A 234 -13.24 -10.94 14.05
CA ASN A 234 -13.95 -12.10 14.61
C ASN A 234 -13.44 -13.42 13.98
N ALA A 235 -13.17 -13.43 12.67
CA ALA A 235 -12.57 -14.59 12.00
C ALA A 235 -11.15 -14.90 12.54
N LEU A 236 -10.35 -13.87 12.86
CA LEU A 236 -9.03 -14.03 13.46
C LEU A 236 -9.14 -14.60 14.87
N THR A 237 -9.99 -14.05 15.73
CA THR A 237 -10.13 -14.50 17.12
C THR A 237 -10.68 -15.92 17.22
N THR A 238 -11.58 -16.32 16.31
CA THR A 238 -12.15 -17.68 16.25
C THR A 238 -11.26 -18.70 15.51
N GLY A 239 -10.08 -18.29 15.00
CA GLY A 239 -9.14 -19.17 14.30
C GLY A 239 -9.54 -19.54 12.87
N GLN A 240 -10.48 -18.82 12.26
CA GLN A 240 -10.85 -19.02 10.86
C GLN A 240 -9.80 -18.40 9.89
N ILE A 241 -9.02 -17.43 10.36
CA ILE A 241 -7.85 -16.84 9.70
C ILE A 241 -6.73 -16.68 10.74
N GLN A 242 -5.50 -16.55 10.27
CA GLN A 242 -4.30 -16.44 11.11
C GLN A 242 -3.65 -15.06 11.05
N PHE A 243 -3.98 -14.25 10.05
CA PHE A 243 -3.41 -12.93 9.83
C PHE A 243 -4.43 -11.98 9.21
N MET A 244 -4.35 -10.70 9.60
CA MET A 244 -5.12 -9.62 8.97
C MET A 244 -4.44 -8.27 9.10
N TYR A 245 -4.75 -7.37 8.15
CA TYR A 245 -4.57 -5.93 8.31
C TYR A 245 -5.69 -5.39 9.20
N GLY A 246 -5.34 -4.60 10.20
CA GLY A 246 -6.24 -4.04 11.20
C GLY A 246 -6.20 -2.52 11.26
N THR A 247 -6.80 -1.96 12.30
CA THR A 247 -6.84 -0.52 12.58
C THR A 247 -6.25 -0.21 13.95
N PRO A 248 -5.76 1.01 14.21
CA PRO A 248 -5.16 1.40 15.49
C PRO A 248 -6.06 1.15 16.71
N ASP A 249 -7.36 1.37 16.59
CA ASP A 249 -8.35 1.16 17.66
C ASP A 249 -8.51 -0.32 18.06
N MET A 250 -8.12 -1.27 17.22
CA MET A 250 -8.13 -2.69 17.52
C MET A 250 -6.97 -3.13 18.42
N VAL A 251 -5.88 -2.37 18.50
CA VAL A 251 -4.63 -2.77 19.17
C VAL A 251 -4.82 -3.13 20.65
N PRO A 252 -5.54 -2.35 21.50
CA PRO A 252 -5.74 -2.70 22.89
C PRO A 252 -6.47 -4.03 23.07
N LYS A 253 -7.51 -4.24 22.26
CA LYS A 253 -8.29 -5.49 22.30
C LYS A 253 -7.49 -6.68 21.77
N ALA A 254 -6.75 -6.50 20.68
CA ALA A 254 -5.92 -7.56 20.11
C ALA A 254 -4.86 -8.07 21.09
N LYS A 255 -4.21 -7.17 21.83
CA LYS A 255 -3.27 -7.53 22.89
C LYS A 255 -3.95 -8.28 24.03
N ALA A 256 -5.16 -7.88 24.43
CA ALA A 256 -5.94 -8.56 25.46
C ALA A 256 -6.41 -9.97 25.00
N ASP A 257 -6.70 -10.14 23.73
CA ASP A 257 -7.08 -11.42 23.11
C ASP A 257 -5.86 -12.33 22.82
N GLY A 258 -4.62 -11.90 23.18
CA GLY A 258 -3.39 -12.68 23.01
C GLY A 258 -2.85 -12.74 21.57
N LEU A 259 -3.28 -11.82 20.72
CA LEU A 259 -2.79 -11.72 19.34
C LEU A 259 -1.42 -11.02 19.27
N THR A 260 -0.61 -11.42 18.31
CA THR A 260 0.60 -10.67 17.92
C THR A 260 0.18 -9.40 17.19
N VAL A 261 0.74 -8.27 17.61
CA VAL A 261 0.52 -6.96 16.98
C VAL A 261 1.84 -6.45 16.42
N ALA A 262 1.87 -6.18 15.13
CA ALA A 262 3.00 -5.52 14.47
C ALA A 262 2.52 -4.21 13.81
N THR A 263 3.42 -3.22 13.73
CA THR A 263 3.13 -1.95 13.07
C THR A 263 4.28 -1.53 12.17
N VAL A 264 3.97 -0.82 11.09
CA VAL A 264 4.94 -0.14 10.23
C VAL A 264 4.39 1.24 9.84
N PRO A 265 5.25 2.24 9.61
CA PRO A 265 4.81 3.53 9.09
C PRO A 265 4.00 3.36 7.80
N GLY A 266 2.82 3.92 7.81
CA GLY A 266 1.86 3.84 6.69
C GLY A 266 1.69 5.18 5.98
N GLU A 267 0.44 5.63 5.89
CA GLU A 267 0.08 6.86 5.21
C GLU A 267 0.29 8.09 6.10
N TRP A 268 0.70 9.21 5.50
CA TRP A 268 0.61 10.48 6.21
C TRP A 268 -0.78 11.11 6.01
N GLN A 269 -1.27 11.78 7.02
CA GLN A 269 -2.53 12.50 7.00
C GLN A 269 -2.30 13.99 7.29
N GLY A 270 -3.05 14.85 6.58
CA GLY A 270 -2.91 16.28 6.73
C GLY A 270 -3.55 17.05 5.58
N ILE A 271 -3.06 18.26 5.37
CA ILE A 271 -3.59 19.19 4.37
C ILE A 271 -2.61 19.32 3.20
N ILE A 272 -3.09 19.15 1.98
CA ILE A 272 -2.39 19.63 0.80
C ILE A 272 -2.85 21.07 0.54
N LEU A 273 -1.89 22.00 0.55
CA LEU A 273 -2.09 23.42 0.23
C LEU A 273 -1.84 23.62 -1.26
N GLN A 274 -2.86 23.37 -2.09
CA GLN A 274 -2.69 23.25 -3.53
C GLN A 274 -2.50 24.58 -4.25
N ASP A 275 -3.23 25.60 -3.82
CA ASP A 275 -3.27 26.89 -4.51
C ASP A 275 -2.10 27.81 -4.08
N ARG A 276 -0.89 27.33 -4.31
CA ARG A 276 0.35 28.06 -3.97
C ARG A 276 0.58 29.32 -4.79
N ALA A 277 -0.17 29.49 -5.88
CA ALA A 277 -0.18 30.69 -6.69
C ALA A 277 -1.27 31.71 -6.27
N GLY A 278 -2.16 31.35 -5.32
CA GLY A 278 -3.22 32.24 -4.85
C GLY A 278 -4.33 32.52 -5.84
N LYS A 279 -4.58 31.62 -6.78
CA LYS A 279 -5.61 31.83 -7.83
C LYS A 279 -7.04 31.72 -7.31
N ALA A 280 -7.31 30.75 -6.45
CA ALA A 280 -8.63 30.53 -5.83
C ALA A 280 -8.67 31.03 -4.37
N SER A 281 -7.55 31.00 -3.66
CA SER A 281 -7.36 31.54 -2.33
C SER A 281 -6.11 32.41 -2.28
N PRO A 282 -6.24 33.75 -2.47
CA PRO A 282 -5.08 34.66 -2.52
C PRO A 282 -4.18 34.54 -1.29
N ALA A 283 -4.74 34.22 -0.13
CA ALA A 283 -3.98 34.00 1.10
C ALA A 283 -2.95 32.86 0.96
N LEU A 284 -3.28 31.75 0.31
CA LEU A 284 -2.36 30.63 0.13
C LEU A 284 -1.17 30.92 -0.81
N GLY A 285 -1.25 32.01 -1.60
CA GLY A 285 -0.13 32.49 -2.42
C GLY A 285 1.06 32.94 -1.58
N ASP A 286 0.81 33.43 -0.36
CA ASP A 286 1.85 33.86 0.56
C ASP A 286 2.39 32.66 1.38
N VAL A 287 3.69 32.41 1.31
CA VAL A 287 4.34 31.34 2.08
C VAL A 287 4.13 31.49 3.59
N ARG A 288 4.08 32.72 4.11
CA ARG A 288 3.87 33.00 5.54
C ARG A 288 2.51 32.49 6.01
N VAL A 289 1.48 32.57 5.17
CA VAL A 289 0.16 32.00 5.48
C VAL A 289 0.23 30.48 5.57
N ARG A 290 0.91 29.83 4.63
CA ARG A 290 1.08 28.37 4.65
C ARG A 290 1.90 27.89 5.84
N GLN A 291 2.94 28.64 6.23
CA GLN A 291 3.70 28.41 7.46
C GLN A 291 2.85 28.63 8.73
N ALA A 292 2.01 29.65 8.75
CA ALA A 292 1.06 29.90 9.85
C ALA A 292 0.10 28.71 10.05
N ILE A 293 -0.45 28.16 8.98
CA ILE A 293 -1.29 26.94 9.02
C ILE A 293 -0.51 25.80 9.69
N ASN A 294 0.77 25.62 9.35
CA ASN A 294 1.60 24.59 9.94
C ASN A 294 1.87 24.80 11.45
N HIS A 295 2.13 26.03 11.88
CA HIS A 295 2.33 26.36 13.31
C HIS A 295 1.05 26.31 14.14
N ALA A 296 -0.13 26.42 13.51
CA ALA A 296 -1.41 26.36 14.18
C ALA A 296 -1.82 24.96 14.65
N LEU A 297 -1.18 23.88 14.16
CA LEU A 297 -1.59 22.50 14.40
C LEU A 297 -0.81 21.88 15.56
N ASP A 298 -1.49 21.53 16.65
CA ASP A 298 -0.94 20.71 17.72
C ASP A 298 -0.93 19.24 17.33
N ARG A 299 0.09 18.85 16.57
CA ARG A 299 0.25 17.49 16.04
C ARG A 299 0.34 16.43 17.15
N LYS A 300 1.00 16.79 18.28
CA LYS A 300 1.14 15.85 19.39
C LYS A 300 -0.20 15.60 20.07
N ALA A 301 -0.96 16.64 20.36
CA ALA A 301 -2.30 16.49 20.93
C ALA A 301 -3.24 15.71 20.00
N ILE A 302 -3.17 15.97 18.69
CA ILE A 302 -3.95 15.22 17.70
C ILE A 302 -3.54 13.73 17.67
N LEU A 303 -2.24 13.42 17.67
CA LEU A 303 -1.74 12.06 17.73
C LEU A 303 -2.24 11.32 18.97
N ASP A 304 -2.13 11.95 20.13
CA ASP A 304 -2.51 11.30 21.40
C ASP A 304 -4.02 11.09 21.53
N THR A 305 -4.82 12.09 21.12
CA THR A 305 -6.27 12.04 21.34
C THR A 305 -7.06 11.37 20.23
N HIS A 306 -6.64 11.53 18.98
CA HIS A 306 -7.35 11.00 17.82
C HIS A 306 -6.79 9.64 17.36
N TYR A 307 -5.47 9.45 17.46
CA TYR A 307 -4.81 8.20 17.03
C TYR A 307 -4.38 7.31 18.20
N GLY A 308 -4.73 7.66 19.45
CA GLY A 308 -4.35 6.88 20.63
C GLY A 308 -2.83 6.75 20.83
N GLY A 309 -2.05 7.70 20.31
CA GLY A 309 -0.58 7.69 20.34
C GLY A 309 0.07 6.76 19.31
N LEU A 310 -0.71 6.14 18.41
CA LEU A 310 -0.19 5.24 17.38
C LEU A 310 0.13 6.01 16.10
N GLY A 311 1.42 6.11 15.80
CA GLY A 311 1.96 6.87 14.67
C GLY A 311 3.07 7.82 15.08
N GLN A 312 3.44 8.68 14.17
CA GLN A 312 4.47 9.71 14.38
C GLN A 312 3.95 11.06 13.92
N VAL A 313 4.21 12.10 14.71
CA VAL A 313 3.99 13.47 14.21
C VAL A 313 4.88 13.70 13.00
N SER A 314 4.38 14.39 11.99
CA SER A 314 5.16 14.69 10.80
C SER A 314 4.89 16.10 10.28
N THR A 315 5.94 16.73 9.77
CA THR A 315 5.88 17.95 8.96
C THR A 315 6.37 17.70 7.53
N GLN A 316 6.69 16.45 7.21
CA GLN A 316 7.17 15.97 5.91
C GLN A 316 6.20 14.95 5.34
N THR A 317 6.24 14.77 4.02
CA THR A 317 5.32 13.88 3.28
C THR A 317 5.98 12.60 2.77
N PHE A 318 7.29 12.44 2.94
CA PHE A 318 8.02 11.25 2.52
C PHE A 318 8.07 10.19 3.62
N ASN A 319 8.25 8.94 3.24
CA ASN A 319 8.39 7.84 4.19
C ASN A 319 9.65 8.03 5.07
N PRO A 320 9.58 7.80 6.39
CA PRO A 320 10.75 7.91 7.27
C PRO A 320 11.93 7.01 6.88
N ALA A 321 11.68 5.90 6.19
CA ALA A 321 12.72 4.98 5.70
C ALA A 321 13.21 5.31 4.29
N SER A 322 12.66 6.35 3.62
CA SER A 322 13.08 6.73 2.27
C SER A 322 14.35 7.59 2.27
N GLU A 323 14.99 7.61 1.13
CA GLU A 323 16.18 8.43 0.83
C GLU A 323 15.91 9.95 0.94
N ALA A 324 14.64 10.36 0.84
CA ALA A 324 14.22 11.75 0.92
C ALA A 324 14.05 12.26 2.36
N TRP A 325 14.04 11.36 3.36
CA TRP A 325 13.76 11.74 4.74
C TRP A 325 14.87 12.57 5.38
N VAL A 326 14.49 13.66 6.05
CA VAL A 326 15.42 14.53 6.80
C VAL A 326 14.89 14.68 8.23
N PRO A 327 15.49 14.00 9.23
CA PRO A 327 14.95 13.95 10.60
C PRO A 327 14.68 15.32 11.24
N SER A 328 15.57 16.28 11.04
CA SER A 328 15.45 17.62 11.61
C SER A 328 14.27 18.43 11.09
N LEU A 329 13.72 18.08 9.93
CA LEU A 329 12.55 18.78 9.40
C LEU A 329 11.28 18.52 10.20
N ASN A 330 11.19 17.43 10.98
CA ASN A 330 10.04 17.19 11.84
C ASN A 330 9.89 18.18 12.99
N GLU A 331 10.93 18.91 13.30
CA GLU A 331 10.92 19.98 14.32
C GLU A 331 10.67 21.38 13.71
N ARG A 332 10.48 21.47 12.37
CA ARG A 332 10.38 22.74 11.64
C ARG A 332 9.17 23.58 12.03
N TYR A 333 8.05 22.95 12.37
CA TYR A 333 6.80 23.60 12.71
C TYR A 333 6.28 23.14 14.08
N PRO A 334 6.90 23.58 15.20
CA PRO A 334 6.32 23.36 16.52
C PRO A 334 4.95 24.05 16.62
N TYR A 335 4.05 23.51 17.44
CA TYR A 335 2.79 24.16 17.75
C TYR A 335 3.02 25.51 18.40
N ASP A 336 2.69 26.58 17.71
CA ASP A 336 2.87 27.96 18.18
C ASP A 336 1.78 28.86 17.56
N PRO A 337 0.60 28.94 18.19
CA PRO A 337 -0.49 29.77 17.68
C PRO A 337 -0.17 31.26 17.73
N ALA A 338 0.77 31.70 18.59
CA ALA A 338 1.20 33.09 18.61
C ALA A 338 2.03 33.42 17.36
N LYS A 339 2.97 32.55 17.01
CA LYS A 339 3.73 32.65 15.76
C LYS A 339 2.85 32.57 14.52
N ALA A 340 1.84 31.70 14.53
CA ALA A 340 0.87 31.62 13.45
C ALA A 340 0.13 32.96 13.24
N LYS A 341 -0.36 33.61 14.31
CA LYS A 341 -0.99 34.93 14.23
C LYS A 341 -0.05 36.04 13.77
N GLU A 342 1.19 36.01 14.22
CA GLU A 342 2.25 36.92 13.77
C GLU A 342 2.45 36.81 12.25
N LEU A 343 2.59 35.59 11.73
CA LEU A 343 2.78 35.32 10.31
C LEU A 343 1.57 35.73 9.47
N LEU A 344 0.35 35.48 9.94
CA LEU A 344 -0.87 35.93 9.29
C LEU A 344 -0.95 37.46 9.23
N THR A 345 -0.62 38.14 10.32
CA THR A 345 -0.59 39.59 10.37
C THR A 345 0.45 40.16 9.39
N ALA A 346 1.66 39.59 9.37
CA ALA A 346 2.72 39.99 8.44
C ALA A 346 2.36 39.75 6.98
N ALA A 347 1.53 38.73 6.71
CA ALA A 347 1.00 38.44 5.38
C ALA A 347 -0.21 39.31 4.98
N GLY A 348 -0.68 40.22 5.86
CA GLY A 348 -1.82 41.10 5.57
C GLY A 348 -3.18 40.55 6.01
N TYR A 349 -3.21 39.51 6.83
CA TYR A 349 -4.43 38.89 7.35
C TYR A 349 -4.56 39.00 8.88
N PRO A 350 -4.48 40.19 9.50
CA PRO A 350 -4.53 40.36 10.96
C PRO A 350 -5.86 39.90 11.58
N ASN A 351 -6.95 39.91 10.79
CA ASN A 351 -8.28 39.46 11.21
C ASN A 351 -8.62 38.04 10.67
N GLY A 352 -7.60 37.33 10.16
CA GLY A 352 -7.77 36.01 9.56
C GLY A 352 -8.41 36.04 8.16
N PHE A 353 -8.80 34.87 7.70
CA PHE A 353 -9.45 34.66 6.40
C PHE A 353 -10.25 33.38 6.37
N LYS A 354 -11.07 33.18 5.31
CA LYS A 354 -11.78 31.93 5.07
C LYS A 354 -10.97 31.04 4.12
N LEU A 355 -10.78 29.77 4.49
CA LEU A 355 -10.14 28.76 3.69
C LEU A 355 -11.09 27.62 3.37
N LYS A 356 -11.34 27.38 2.09
CA LYS A 356 -12.11 26.22 1.65
C LYS A 356 -11.20 24.99 1.69
N VAL A 357 -11.60 23.95 2.42
CA VAL A 357 -10.89 22.69 2.55
C VAL A 357 -11.82 21.55 2.17
N SER A 358 -11.52 20.90 1.06
CA SER A 358 -12.22 19.68 0.67
C SER A 358 -11.63 18.47 1.40
N PHE A 359 -12.45 17.43 1.66
CA PHE A 359 -11.98 16.24 2.34
C PHE A 359 -12.76 14.99 1.92
N SER A 360 -12.13 13.82 1.99
CA SER A 360 -12.80 12.55 1.75
C SER A 360 -13.79 12.27 2.87
N GLU A 361 -15.09 12.23 2.52
CA GLU A 361 -16.14 11.90 3.47
C GLU A 361 -15.99 10.46 3.99
N GLY A 362 -16.34 10.24 5.26
CA GLY A 362 -16.13 8.99 5.98
C GLY A 362 -14.74 8.92 6.61
N PHE A 363 -13.69 8.77 5.81
CA PHE A 363 -12.33 8.51 6.31
C PHE A 363 -11.72 9.73 7.05
N MET A 364 -11.84 10.94 6.49
CA MET A 364 -11.28 12.15 7.10
C MET A 364 -12.27 12.91 7.99
N SER A 365 -13.55 12.53 7.97
CA SER A 365 -14.61 13.23 8.69
C SER A 365 -14.34 13.44 10.19
N PRO A 366 -13.72 12.49 10.93
CA PRO A 366 -13.40 12.71 12.34
C PRO A 366 -12.28 13.73 12.59
N LEU A 367 -11.30 13.83 11.68
CA LEU A 367 -10.13 14.71 11.85
C LEU A 367 -10.41 16.16 11.45
N VAL A 368 -11.27 16.38 10.44
CA VAL A 368 -11.54 17.71 9.87
C VAL A 368 -12.04 18.74 10.90
N PRO A 369 -13.00 18.44 11.79
CA PRO A 369 -13.44 19.38 12.82
C PRO A 369 -12.32 19.77 13.80
N ILE A 370 -11.46 18.83 14.15
CA ILE A 370 -10.32 19.06 15.04
C ILE A 370 -9.35 20.07 14.41
N VAL A 371 -8.97 19.83 13.15
CA VAL A 371 -8.12 20.74 12.38
C VAL A 371 -8.76 22.10 12.19
N ALA A 372 -10.05 22.13 11.88
CA ALA A 372 -10.80 23.38 11.72
C ALA A 372 -10.79 24.23 13.00
N GLN A 373 -10.85 23.60 14.17
CA GLN A 373 -10.76 24.31 15.45
C GLN A 373 -9.39 24.93 15.66
N TYR A 374 -8.30 24.17 15.47
CA TYR A 374 -6.94 24.71 15.58
C TYR A 374 -6.70 25.91 14.64
N LEU A 375 -7.21 25.82 13.43
CA LEU A 375 -7.11 26.92 12.46
C LEU A 375 -7.98 28.12 12.84
N ALA A 376 -9.17 27.90 13.38
CA ALA A 376 -10.05 28.96 13.87
C ALA A 376 -9.41 29.74 15.05
N ASP A 377 -8.66 29.09 15.94
CA ASP A 377 -7.99 29.70 17.08
C ASP A 377 -6.93 30.74 16.65
N VAL A 378 -6.44 30.65 15.42
CA VAL A 378 -5.52 31.62 14.83
C VAL A 378 -6.17 32.56 13.81
N GLY A 379 -7.49 32.46 13.62
CA GLY A 379 -8.25 33.33 12.73
C GLY A 379 -8.53 32.77 11.33
N VAL A 380 -8.15 31.51 11.04
CA VAL A 380 -8.46 30.87 9.75
C VAL A 380 -9.75 30.07 9.86
N THR A 381 -10.84 30.59 9.30
CA THR A 381 -12.13 29.91 9.28
C THR A 381 -12.18 28.88 8.16
N VAL A 382 -12.30 27.60 8.49
CA VAL A 382 -12.38 26.51 7.51
C VAL A 382 -13.81 26.35 7.00
N GLU A 383 -14.00 26.52 5.69
CA GLU A 383 -15.21 26.10 4.98
C GLU A 383 -15.03 24.63 4.57
N GLN A 384 -15.72 23.73 5.28
CA GLN A 384 -15.60 22.29 5.10
C GLN A 384 -16.41 21.81 3.90
N VAL A 385 -15.77 21.14 2.94
CA VAL A 385 -16.40 20.63 1.72
C VAL A 385 -16.21 19.12 1.61
N PRO A 386 -17.20 18.33 2.05
CA PRO A 386 -17.14 16.89 1.92
C PRO A 386 -17.19 16.46 0.45
N VAL A 387 -16.38 15.45 0.11
CA VAL A 387 -16.31 14.84 -1.22
C VAL A 387 -16.62 13.36 -1.10
N ASN A 388 -17.69 12.93 -1.71
CA ASN A 388 -18.14 11.54 -1.71
C ASN A 388 -17.38 10.73 -2.75
N GLY A 389 -16.62 9.74 -2.27
CA GLY A 389 -16.05 8.61 -3.01
C GLY A 389 -15.19 8.97 -4.22
N PHE A 390 -13.91 8.63 -4.19
CA PHE A 390 -13.01 8.75 -5.34
C PHE A 390 -13.45 7.91 -6.55
N ALA A 391 -14.19 6.81 -6.30
CA ALA A 391 -14.65 5.90 -7.36
C ALA A 391 -15.74 6.49 -8.28
N ASN A 392 -16.49 7.49 -7.83
CA ASN A 392 -17.66 8.03 -8.53
C ASN A 392 -17.45 9.46 -9.08
N GLY A 393 -16.24 9.76 -9.56
CA GLY A 393 -15.93 11.10 -10.08
C GLY A 393 -15.57 12.13 -9.00
N GLY A 394 -15.41 11.72 -7.75
CA GLY A 394 -15.02 12.60 -6.63
C GLY A 394 -13.67 13.30 -6.86
N LEU A 395 -12.77 12.73 -7.64
CA LEU A 395 -11.50 13.37 -8.02
C LEU A 395 -11.70 14.63 -8.88
N GLU A 396 -12.71 14.66 -9.73
CA GLU A 396 -13.03 15.86 -10.53
C GLU A 396 -13.48 17.03 -9.64
N THR A 397 -14.12 16.74 -8.51
CA THR A 397 -14.57 17.78 -7.56
C THR A 397 -13.41 18.43 -6.80
N LEU A 398 -12.23 17.82 -6.81
CA LEU A 398 -11.02 18.41 -6.23
C LEU A 398 -10.37 19.46 -7.13
N LYS A 399 -10.69 19.45 -8.42
CA LYS A 399 -10.16 20.46 -9.36
C LYS A 399 -10.58 21.86 -8.94
N GLY A 400 -9.59 22.76 -8.84
CA GLY A 400 -9.81 24.14 -8.44
C GLY A 400 -10.08 24.35 -6.93
N GLN A 401 -10.04 23.31 -6.10
CA GLN A 401 -10.11 23.48 -4.65
C GLN A 401 -8.75 23.93 -4.10
N PRO A 402 -8.70 25.01 -3.29
CA PRO A 402 -7.42 25.60 -2.85
C PRO A 402 -6.65 24.72 -1.85
N ALA A 403 -7.35 23.91 -1.07
CA ALA A 403 -6.77 22.97 -0.12
C ALA A 403 -7.66 21.76 0.06
N PHE A 404 -7.07 20.62 0.43
CA PHE A 404 -7.86 19.47 0.84
C PHE A 404 -7.12 18.57 1.84
N MET A 405 -7.89 17.81 2.61
CA MET A 405 -7.40 16.84 3.57
C MET A 405 -7.63 15.42 3.07
N LEU A 406 -6.56 14.63 3.11
CA LEU A 406 -6.58 13.23 2.71
C LEU A 406 -5.49 12.44 3.45
N SER A 407 -5.58 11.14 3.35
CA SER A 407 -4.50 10.21 3.64
C SER A 407 -3.74 9.89 2.36
N PHE A 408 -2.43 9.89 2.45
CA PHE A 408 -1.55 9.65 1.31
C PHE A 408 -0.53 8.58 1.63
N SER A 409 -0.43 7.60 0.78
CA SER A 409 0.63 6.60 0.84
C SER A 409 2.00 7.27 0.78
N THR A 410 2.93 6.71 1.53
CA THR A 410 4.34 7.04 1.46
C THR A 410 5.08 5.89 0.77
N ASN A 411 5.87 6.21 -0.24
CA ASN A 411 6.49 5.22 -1.10
C ASN A 411 8.01 5.16 -0.94
N ILE A 412 8.58 4.01 -1.25
CA ILE A 412 10.01 3.78 -1.43
C ILE A 412 10.16 3.06 -2.78
N PRO A 413 10.89 3.65 -3.75
CA PRO A 413 11.64 4.92 -3.69
C PRO A 413 10.72 6.15 -3.66
N ALA A 414 11.23 7.26 -3.15
CA ALA A 414 10.51 8.53 -3.02
C ALA A 414 10.03 9.12 -4.36
N TRP A 415 10.58 8.69 -5.48
CA TRP A 415 10.18 9.15 -6.81
C TRP A 415 8.70 8.93 -7.12
N THR A 416 8.13 7.86 -6.63
CA THR A 416 6.68 7.62 -6.77
C THR A 416 5.86 8.72 -6.11
N ASP A 417 6.30 9.21 -4.95
CA ASP A 417 5.65 10.32 -4.26
C ASP A 417 5.82 11.64 -5.02
N VAL A 418 7.00 11.85 -5.63
CA VAL A 418 7.28 13.02 -6.47
C VAL A 418 6.34 13.05 -7.69
N LEU A 419 6.25 11.96 -8.43
CA LEU A 419 5.36 11.84 -9.59
C LEU A 419 3.89 12.09 -9.21
N ASN A 420 3.45 11.49 -8.13
CA ASN A 420 2.06 11.56 -7.71
C ASN A 420 1.64 12.93 -7.15
N LYS A 421 2.57 13.72 -6.59
CA LYS A 421 2.21 14.91 -5.78
C LYS A 421 2.78 16.22 -6.32
N LEU A 422 3.89 16.19 -7.06
CA LEU A 422 4.66 17.39 -7.35
C LEU A 422 4.72 17.77 -8.84
N THR A 423 4.62 16.81 -9.76
CA THR A 423 4.67 17.12 -11.18
C THR A 423 3.48 18.01 -11.59
N PRO A 424 3.64 18.89 -12.59
CA PRO A 424 2.53 19.74 -13.07
C PRO A 424 1.32 18.96 -13.59
N THR A 425 1.52 17.72 -14.02
CA THR A 425 0.46 16.83 -14.50
C THR A 425 -0.15 15.96 -13.41
N SER A 426 0.41 16.01 -12.20
CA SER A 426 -0.09 15.24 -11.07
C SER A 426 -1.50 15.66 -10.67
N LEU A 427 -2.35 14.67 -10.40
CA LEU A 427 -3.67 14.87 -9.83
C LEU A 427 -3.66 15.71 -8.54
N TRP A 428 -2.61 15.52 -7.72
CA TRP A 428 -2.45 16.18 -6.43
C TRP A 428 -1.72 17.52 -6.51
N ASN A 429 -1.47 18.03 -7.74
CA ASN A 429 -0.98 19.37 -8.05
C ASN A 429 -1.90 20.01 -9.11
N ASN A 430 -3.21 20.01 -8.85
CA ASN A 430 -4.20 20.38 -9.86
C ASN A 430 -4.22 21.88 -10.22
N PHE A 431 -3.47 22.74 -9.51
CA PHE A 431 -3.14 24.10 -9.94
C PHE A 431 -1.90 24.15 -10.85
N GLN A 432 -1.25 23.00 -11.11
CA GLN A 432 -0.05 22.89 -11.93
C GLN A 432 1.08 23.81 -11.44
N TYR A 433 1.16 24.00 -10.12
CA TYR A 433 2.15 24.88 -9.52
C TYR A 433 3.52 24.22 -9.51
N THR A 434 4.52 24.98 -9.90
CA THR A 434 5.93 24.65 -9.75
C THR A 434 6.71 25.94 -9.52
N ASP A 435 7.92 25.83 -9.01
CA ASP A 435 8.90 26.90 -8.94
C ASP A 435 10.23 26.42 -9.54
N ASP A 436 11.21 27.33 -9.63
CA ASP A 436 12.48 27.04 -10.28
C ASP A 436 13.24 25.88 -9.60
N THR A 437 13.17 25.80 -8.26
CA THR A 437 13.83 24.73 -7.48
C THR A 437 13.19 23.38 -7.76
N VAL A 438 11.86 23.30 -7.67
CA VAL A 438 11.14 22.04 -7.94
C VAL A 438 11.33 21.64 -9.41
N THR A 439 11.21 22.59 -10.34
CA THR A 439 11.42 22.33 -11.79
C THR A 439 12.81 21.76 -12.06
N ARG A 440 13.85 22.33 -11.45
CA ARG A 440 15.22 21.82 -11.56
C ARG A 440 15.35 20.41 -10.98
N LEU A 441 14.84 20.19 -9.76
CA LEU A 441 14.96 18.90 -9.06
C LEU A 441 14.18 17.79 -9.75
N LEU A 442 13.02 18.08 -10.35
CA LEU A 442 12.26 17.11 -11.15
C LEU A 442 13.06 16.60 -12.37
N ARG A 443 13.99 17.39 -12.89
CA ARG A 443 14.89 17.00 -13.99
C ARG A 443 16.15 16.28 -13.48
N GLU A 444 16.74 16.75 -12.37
CA GLU A 444 18.04 16.28 -11.89
C GLU A 444 17.94 14.98 -11.11
N ILE A 445 16.88 14.76 -10.31
CA ILE A 445 16.70 13.54 -9.52
C ILE A 445 16.68 12.27 -10.40
N PRO A 446 15.89 12.19 -11.48
CA PRO A 446 15.89 10.99 -12.30
C PRO A 446 17.19 10.76 -13.07
N ALA A 447 17.99 11.80 -13.29
CA ALA A 447 19.28 11.71 -13.96
C ALA A 447 20.46 11.39 -13.02
N ALA A 448 20.24 11.30 -11.71
CA ALA A 448 21.26 11.01 -10.69
C ALA A 448 21.11 9.61 -10.12
N GLN A 449 22.17 9.10 -9.49
CA GLN A 449 22.19 7.80 -8.82
C GLN A 449 22.87 7.87 -7.44
N GLY A 450 22.59 6.88 -6.59
CA GLY A 450 23.27 6.71 -5.31
C GLY A 450 23.18 7.94 -4.40
N ASP A 451 24.30 8.31 -3.79
CA ASP A 451 24.37 9.42 -2.82
C ASP A 451 23.99 10.77 -3.42
N GLN A 452 24.30 11.00 -4.70
CA GLN A 452 23.92 12.22 -5.38
C GLN A 452 22.40 12.34 -5.52
N GLN A 453 21.73 11.27 -5.92
CA GLN A 453 20.27 11.23 -6.02
C GLN A 453 19.62 11.43 -4.64
N ALA A 454 20.15 10.75 -3.62
CA ALA A 454 19.67 10.90 -2.24
C ALA A 454 19.82 12.35 -1.72
N ALA A 455 20.92 13.03 -2.07
CA ALA A 455 21.12 14.44 -1.70
C ALA A 455 20.08 15.35 -2.38
N LEU A 456 19.77 15.14 -3.65
CA LEU A 456 18.74 15.90 -4.39
C LEU A 456 17.33 15.67 -3.83
N TYR A 457 16.99 14.45 -3.40
CA TYR A 457 15.73 14.19 -2.71
C TYR A 457 15.62 14.94 -1.37
N LYS A 458 16.70 14.98 -0.58
CA LYS A 458 16.73 15.73 0.68
C LYS A 458 16.60 17.23 0.46
N GLU A 459 17.23 17.76 -0.60
CA GLU A 459 17.06 19.14 -1.01
C GLU A 459 15.59 19.42 -1.38
N LEU A 460 14.97 18.55 -2.18
CA LEU A 460 13.56 18.68 -2.54
C LEU A 460 12.66 18.69 -1.30
N ASN A 461 12.84 17.72 -0.40
CA ASN A 461 12.05 17.64 0.83
C ASN A 461 12.21 18.89 1.69
N THR A 462 13.44 19.39 1.87
CA THR A 462 13.73 20.61 2.61
C THR A 462 13.00 21.80 2.00
N HIS A 463 13.07 21.95 0.68
CA HIS A 463 12.36 23.02 -0.04
C HIS A 463 10.84 22.95 0.17
N LEU A 464 10.25 21.76 0.04
CA LEU A 464 8.80 21.56 0.23
C LEU A 464 8.34 21.92 1.64
N VAL A 465 9.11 21.53 2.65
CA VAL A 465 8.81 21.82 4.05
C VAL A 465 9.00 23.32 4.33
N GLU A 466 10.12 23.92 3.94
CA GLU A 466 10.38 25.34 4.19
C GLU A 466 9.39 26.28 3.51
N HIS A 467 8.90 25.89 2.33
CA HIS A 467 7.88 26.64 1.59
C HIS A 467 6.45 26.19 1.93
N ALA A 468 6.30 25.29 2.92
CA ALA A 468 5.01 24.81 3.41
C ALA A 468 4.05 24.39 2.28
N TRP A 469 4.52 23.51 1.38
CA TRP A 469 3.69 22.97 0.29
C TRP A 469 2.55 22.12 0.83
N PHE A 470 2.78 21.52 1.99
CA PHE A 470 1.87 20.66 2.71
C PHE A 470 1.82 21.07 4.19
N ALA A 471 0.75 20.66 4.86
CA ALA A 471 0.67 20.69 6.32
C ALA A 471 0.33 19.27 6.82
N PRO A 472 1.31 18.36 6.82
CA PRO A 472 1.16 17.03 7.39
C PRO A 472 0.89 17.13 8.89
N ILE A 473 0.16 16.17 9.43
CA ILE A 473 -0.16 16.10 10.85
C ILE A 473 0.52 14.88 11.46
N VAL A 474 0.28 13.73 10.90
CA VAL A 474 0.74 12.44 11.40
C VAL A 474 1.06 11.50 10.23
N THR A 475 2.08 10.69 10.41
CA THR A 475 2.22 9.42 9.69
C THR A 475 1.63 8.35 10.59
N GLN A 476 0.50 7.80 10.20
CA GLN A 476 -0.16 6.75 10.98
C GLN A 476 0.58 5.42 10.84
N GLU A 477 0.40 4.53 11.82
CA GLU A 477 0.88 3.17 11.73
C GLU A 477 -0.14 2.28 11.00
N ASN A 478 0.33 1.52 10.04
CA ASN A 478 -0.40 0.35 9.56
C ASN A 478 -0.31 -0.74 10.63
N VAL A 479 -1.44 -1.29 11.01
CA VAL A 479 -1.54 -2.29 12.08
C VAL A 479 -1.78 -3.67 11.46
N TYR A 480 -1.03 -4.66 11.93
CA TYR A 480 -1.17 -6.05 11.53
C TYR A 480 -1.39 -6.92 12.75
N LEU A 481 -2.35 -7.80 12.64
CA LEU A 481 -2.74 -8.71 13.69
C LEU A 481 -2.53 -10.15 13.23
N ALA A 482 -1.82 -10.94 14.02
CA ALA A 482 -1.55 -12.34 13.71
C ALA A 482 -1.84 -13.24 14.91
N LYS A 483 -2.15 -14.49 14.63
CA LYS A 483 -2.14 -15.56 15.64
C LYS A 483 -0.69 -15.84 16.08
N PRO A 484 -0.45 -16.24 17.34
CA PRO A 484 0.90 -16.51 17.84
C PRO A 484 1.65 -17.63 17.10
N GLU A 485 0.94 -18.54 16.44
CA GLU A 485 1.53 -19.64 15.67
C GLU A 485 2.10 -19.23 14.31
N ILE A 486 2.00 -17.93 13.95
CA ILE A 486 2.52 -17.40 12.67
C ILE A 486 3.52 -16.26 12.93
N ASP A 487 4.72 -16.44 12.43
CA ASP A 487 5.72 -15.37 12.33
C ASP A 487 5.56 -14.60 11.03
N VAL A 488 5.57 -13.27 11.11
CA VAL A 488 5.47 -12.39 9.94
C VAL A 488 6.53 -11.29 10.00
N THR A 489 7.38 -11.25 8.99
CA THR A 489 8.32 -10.12 8.81
C THR A 489 7.62 -9.00 8.06
N MET A 490 7.46 -7.85 8.71
CA MET A 490 6.80 -6.67 8.12
C MET A 490 7.65 -6.01 7.05
N GLN A 491 7.00 -5.47 6.03
CA GLN A 491 7.65 -4.70 4.95
C GLN A 491 7.31 -3.21 5.05
N GLN A 492 8.33 -2.38 4.88
CA GLN A 492 8.16 -0.93 4.76
C GLN A 492 7.48 -0.55 3.44
N ALA A 493 6.69 0.52 3.44
CA ALA A 493 6.01 1.05 2.25
C ALA A 493 5.23 -0.01 1.44
N GLN A 494 4.69 -1.02 2.12
CA GLN A 494 3.87 -2.08 1.54
C GLN A 494 2.62 -2.25 2.41
N LEU A 495 1.42 -2.27 1.78
CA LEU A 495 0.18 -2.43 2.54
C LEU A 495 0.04 -3.82 3.16
N MET A 496 0.46 -4.85 2.44
CA MET A 496 0.46 -6.24 2.92
C MET A 496 1.87 -6.82 2.76
N PRO A 497 2.42 -7.51 3.76
CA PRO A 497 3.71 -8.18 3.62
C PRO A 497 3.62 -9.29 2.58
N SER A 498 4.69 -9.48 1.80
CA SER A 498 4.78 -10.56 0.80
C SER A 498 4.59 -11.93 1.44
N LEU A 499 4.00 -12.88 0.70
CA LEU A 499 3.81 -14.27 1.16
C LEU A 499 5.11 -14.94 1.62
N ARG A 500 6.25 -14.56 1.06
CA ARG A 500 7.58 -15.09 1.46
C ARG A 500 8.02 -14.70 2.87
N PHE A 501 7.36 -13.73 3.48
CA PHE A 501 7.68 -13.25 4.83
C PHE A 501 6.80 -13.87 5.92
N PHE A 502 6.00 -14.84 5.58
CA PHE A 502 5.23 -15.63 6.51
C PHE A 502 5.92 -16.97 6.78
N ALA A 503 6.01 -17.35 8.04
CA ALA A 503 6.53 -18.64 8.48
C ALA A 503 5.73 -19.18 9.67
N PRO A 504 5.71 -20.51 9.90
CA PRO A 504 5.27 -21.04 11.18
C PRO A 504 6.14 -20.47 12.31
N ALA A 505 5.53 -20.07 13.44
CA ALA A 505 6.28 -19.67 14.62
C ALA A 505 7.14 -20.82 15.14
N LYS A 506 8.32 -20.52 15.64
CA LYS A 506 9.30 -21.51 16.13
C LYS A 506 8.96 -21.96 17.55
#